data_a70337865e3f54b02f754223f99ba297
#
_entry.id   a70337865e3f54b02f754223f99ba297
#
_cell.length_a   1.000
_cell.length_b   1.000
_cell.length_c   1.000
_cell.angle_alpha   90.00
_cell.angle_beta   90.00
_cell.angle_gamma   90.00
#
_symmetry.space_group_name_H-M   'P 1'
#
loop_
_entity.id
_entity.type
_entity.pdbx_description
1 polymer ?
#
loop_
_entity_poly.entity_id
_entity_poly.type
_entity_poly.pdbx_seq_one_letter_code
_entity_poly.pdbx_strand_id
1 'polypeptide(L)'
;GINELIRQFGTSDWNAQIVLTEVAEPQHYGVAELGAQGQILSLVEKPREPRSNLALVGIYMFDAHIHQACEAIKPSWRGELEITDAIQWLVEKGHAVHPYVHRGWWIDTGKPIDMLDANDHVLEELSHRVDGFIDRESRVDKRVTVEAGAEVINSVVRGPAIIGKGSQVVNSYIGPFTSIYHNVRIEGSEIEHSIVLENSRIIDIPKRIADSLIGRNVTLGRSPIRPTAHKLTLGDYSDVGLL
;
A
#
# COMPACT_ATOMS: atom_id res chain seq x y z
N GLY A 1 -15.14 7.16 -6.63
CA GLY A 1 -14.24 6.02 -6.43
C GLY A 1 -14.49 4.90 -7.45
N ILE A 2 -13.91 3.72 -7.22
CA ILE A 2 -13.95 2.56 -8.14
C ILE A 2 -15.39 2.18 -8.54
N ASN A 3 -16.34 2.20 -7.60
CA ASN A 3 -17.75 1.88 -7.89
C ASN A 3 -18.37 2.78 -8.95
N GLU A 4 -17.98 4.05 -9.01
CA GLU A 4 -18.45 4.98 -10.03
C GLU A 4 -17.87 4.65 -11.40
N LEU A 5 -16.59 4.28 -11.47
CA LEU A 5 -15.94 3.84 -12.71
C LEU A 5 -16.61 2.56 -13.26
N ILE A 6 -16.87 1.58 -12.39
CA ILE A 6 -17.58 0.34 -12.76
C ILE A 6 -18.97 0.67 -13.34
N ARG A 7 -19.71 1.58 -12.70
CA ARG A 7 -21.03 2.00 -13.17
C ARG A 7 -20.94 2.69 -14.54
N GLN A 8 -20.00 3.59 -14.72
CA GLN A 8 -19.79 4.29 -15.98
C GLN A 8 -19.46 3.32 -17.10
N PHE A 9 -18.52 2.40 -16.88
CA PHE A 9 -18.17 1.37 -17.84
C PHE A 9 -19.37 0.48 -18.19
N GLY A 10 -20.12 0.01 -17.20
CA GLY A 10 -21.28 -0.87 -17.39
C GLY A 10 -22.48 -0.22 -18.13
N THR A 11 -22.49 1.10 -18.24
CA THR A 11 -23.55 1.86 -18.95
C THR A 11 -23.06 2.53 -20.23
N SER A 12 -21.82 2.33 -20.61
CA SER A 12 -21.19 2.88 -21.81
C SER A 12 -21.05 1.84 -22.92
N ASP A 13 -20.77 2.31 -24.13
CA ASP A 13 -20.38 1.47 -25.28
C ASP A 13 -18.86 1.33 -25.42
N TRP A 14 -18.12 1.50 -24.34
CA TRP A 14 -16.66 1.38 -24.35
C TRP A 14 -16.22 -0.09 -24.30
N ASN A 15 -15.18 -0.40 -25.08
CA ASN A 15 -14.56 -1.73 -25.05
C ASN A 15 -13.53 -1.85 -23.91
N ALA A 16 -12.96 -0.71 -23.50
CA ALA A 16 -12.07 -0.63 -22.35
C ALA A 16 -12.20 0.71 -21.63
N GLN A 17 -12.01 0.70 -20.32
CA GLN A 17 -11.73 1.89 -19.52
C GLN A 17 -10.46 1.67 -18.71
N ILE A 18 -9.53 2.61 -18.80
CA ILE A 18 -8.25 2.56 -18.10
C ILE A 18 -8.11 3.77 -17.19
N VAL A 19 -7.46 3.58 -16.05
CA VAL A 19 -7.18 4.67 -15.13
C VAL A 19 -5.73 5.11 -15.28
N LEU A 20 -5.55 6.42 -15.43
CA LEU A 20 -4.25 7.08 -15.57
C LEU A 20 -4.04 8.04 -14.40
N THR A 21 -2.78 8.31 -14.05
CA THR A 21 -2.40 9.37 -13.12
C THR A 21 -1.14 10.07 -13.58
N GLU A 22 -0.93 11.31 -13.16
CA GLU A 22 0.31 12.03 -13.42
C GLU A 22 1.39 11.57 -12.45
N VAL A 23 2.58 11.24 -12.98
CA VAL A 23 3.74 10.79 -12.19
C VAL A 23 4.98 11.61 -12.55
N ALA A 24 5.91 11.71 -11.59
CA ALA A 24 7.17 12.43 -11.79
C ALA A 24 8.17 11.67 -12.68
N GLU A 25 8.13 10.34 -12.62
CA GLU A 25 9.08 9.45 -13.32
C GLU A 25 8.35 8.44 -14.23
N PRO A 26 7.72 8.91 -15.33
CA PRO A 26 6.88 8.08 -16.18
C PRO A 26 7.61 6.91 -16.84
N GLN A 27 8.94 6.97 -17.00
CA GLN A 27 9.75 5.90 -17.58
C GLN A 27 9.69 4.57 -16.81
N HIS A 28 9.14 4.57 -15.61
CA HIS A 28 9.00 3.35 -14.79
C HIS A 28 7.66 2.64 -14.98
N TYR A 29 6.73 3.22 -15.74
CA TYR A 29 5.35 2.77 -15.88
C TYR A 29 4.95 2.59 -17.34
N GLY A 30 3.80 1.97 -17.57
CA GLY A 30 3.10 2.09 -18.83
C GLY A 30 2.61 3.54 -19.01
N VAL A 31 2.96 4.19 -20.11
CA VAL A 31 2.67 5.60 -20.36
C VAL A 31 1.67 5.75 -21.48
N ALA A 32 0.62 6.54 -21.23
CA ALA A 32 -0.39 6.89 -22.21
C ALA A 32 -0.15 8.29 -22.78
N GLU A 33 -0.27 8.43 -24.10
CA GLU A 33 -0.34 9.73 -24.80
C GLU A 33 -1.79 10.00 -25.17
N LEU A 34 -2.31 11.17 -24.78
CA LEU A 34 -3.67 11.60 -25.10
C LEU A 34 -3.67 12.65 -26.21
N GLY A 35 -4.64 12.56 -27.10
CA GLY A 35 -4.90 13.56 -28.11
C GLY A 35 -5.68 14.77 -27.59
N ALA A 36 -5.86 15.78 -28.43
CA ALA A 36 -6.53 17.03 -28.08
C ALA A 36 -8.00 16.88 -27.63
N GLN A 37 -8.65 15.76 -27.99
CA GLN A 37 -10.02 15.43 -27.58
C GLN A 37 -10.07 14.47 -26.40
N GLY A 38 -8.90 14.18 -25.76
CA GLY A 38 -8.77 13.26 -24.65
C GLY A 38 -8.76 11.78 -25.03
N GLN A 39 -8.75 11.43 -26.33
CA GLN A 39 -8.61 10.05 -26.81
C GLN A 39 -7.18 9.55 -26.62
N ILE A 40 -7.02 8.25 -26.42
CA ILE A 40 -5.70 7.61 -26.35
C ILE A 40 -5.11 7.54 -27.75
N LEU A 41 -3.92 8.10 -27.92
CA LEU A 41 -3.13 7.99 -29.13
C LEU A 41 -2.16 6.83 -29.11
N SER A 42 -1.49 6.64 -27.99
CA SER A 42 -0.52 5.55 -27.80
C SER A 42 -0.39 5.15 -26.34
N LEU A 43 -0.04 3.87 -26.14
CA LEU A 43 0.39 3.31 -24.85
C LEU A 43 1.71 2.58 -25.04
N VAL A 44 2.68 2.86 -24.20
CA VAL A 44 4.01 2.24 -24.27
C VAL A 44 4.47 1.82 -22.87
N GLU A 45 4.86 0.57 -22.70
CA GLU A 45 5.42 0.07 -21.45
C GLU A 45 6.83 0.57 -21.24
N LYS A 46 7.07 1.22 -20.11
CA LYS A 46 8.39 1.72 -19.64
C LYS A 46 9.23 2.35 -20.75
N PRO A 47 8.71 3.40 -21.41
CA PRO A 47 9.40 4.04 -22.53
C PRO A 47 10.71 4.70 -22.05
N ARG A 48 11.77 4.58 -22.83
CA ARG A 48 13.04 5.30 -22.55
C ARG A 48 12.87 6.82 -22.62
N GLU A 49 12.03 7.28 -23.53
CA GLU A 49 11.69 8.68 -23.74
C GLU A 49 10.16 8.83 -23.68
N PRO A 50 9.60 9.07 -22.47
CA PRO A 50 8.16 9.25 -22.31
C PRO A 50 7.64 10.48 -23.03
N ARG A 51 6.52 10.33 -23.75
CA ARG A 51 5.86 11.45 -24.46
C ARG A 51 4.84 12.18 -23.60
N SER A 52 4.52 11.64 -22.43
CA SER A 52 3.65 12.26 -21.44
C SER A 52 4.06 11.81 -20.03
N ASN A 53 3.44 12.40 -19.01
CA ASN A 53 3.58 12.02 -17.61
C ASN A 53 2.39 11.19 -17.10
N LEU A 54 1.50 10.72 -18.00
CA LEU A 54 0.31 9.95 -17.64
C LEU A 54 0.64 8.46 -17.58
N ALA A 55 0.75 7.93 -16.37
CA ALA A 55 1.02 6.51 -16.10
C ALA A 55 -0.27 5.70 -15.90
N LEU A 56 -0.26 4.44 -16.34
CA LEU A 56 -1.28 3.47 -15.99
C LEU A 56 -1.18 3.05 -14.52
N VAL A 57 -2.32 3.05 -13.82
CA VAL A 57 -2.36 2.76 -12.37
C VAL A 57 -2.82 1.33 -12.03
N GLY A 58 -2.89 0.43 -13.01
CA GLY A 58 -3.25 -0.96 -12.74
C GLY A 58 -4.75 -1.20 -12.52
N ILE A 59 -5.62 -0.24 -12.85
CA ILE A 59 -7.08 -0.39 -12.80
C ILE A 59 -7.62 -0.33 -14.21
N TYR A 60 -8.19 -1.45 -14.65
CA TYR A 60 -8.73 -1.62 -15.99
C TYR A 60 -10.10 -2.27 -15.94
N MET A 61 -10.96 -1.89 -16.87
CA MET A 61 -12.21 -2.58 -17.17
C MET A 61 -12.23 -2.87 -18.66
N PHE A 62 -12.60 -4.08 -19.03
CA PHE A 62 -12.61 -4.56 -20.39
C PHE A 62 -13.88 -5.32 -20.72
N ASP A 63 -14.28 -5.26 -21.96
CA ASP A 63 -15.21 -6.23 -22.55
C ASP A 63 -14.47 -7.47 -23.08
N ALA A 64 -15.16 -8.37 -23.77
CA ALA A 64 -14.59 -9.62 -24.27
C ALA A 64 -13.49 -9.45 -25.33
N HIS A 65 -13.35 -8.26 -25.95
CA HIS A 65 -12.31 -8.02 -26.97
C HIS A 65 -10.90 -8.07 -26.41
N ILE A 66 -10.73 -7.87 -25.10
CA ILE A 66 -9.42 -7.99 -24.45
C ILE A 66 -8.80 -9.38 -24.63
N HIS A 67 -9.60 -10.44 -24.70
CA HIS A 67 -9.08 -11.80 -24.90
C HIS A 67 -8.40 -11.94 -26.28
N GLN A 68 -8.99 -11.33 -27.32
CA GLN A 68 -8.37 -11.30 -28.66
C GLN A 68 -7.07 -10.49 -28.66
N ALA A 69 -7.04 -9.37 -27.94
CA ALA A 69 -5.84 -8.58 -27.77
C ALA A 69 -4.72 -9.39 -27.08
N CYS A 70 -5.04 -10.07 -25.98
CA CYS A 70 -4.07 -10.90 -25.25
C CYS A 70 -3.51 -12.06 -26.10
N GLU A 71 -4.30 -12.65 -27.00
CA GLU A 71 -3.85 -13.69 -27.93
C GLU A 71 -2.97 -13.13 -29.07
N ALA A 72 -3.17 -11.86 -29.42
CA ALA A 72 -2.49 -11.23 -30.56
C ALA A 72 -1.13 -10.62 -30.20
N ILE A 73 -0.92 -10.21 -28.95
CA ILE A 73 0.34 -9.59 -28.51
C ILE A 73 1.49 -10.58 -28.46
N LYS A 74 2.71 -10.06 -28.53
CA LYS A 74 3.95 -10.84 -28.43
C LYS A 74 4.75 -10.33 -27.23
N PRO A 75 5.67 -11.15 -26.70
CA PRO A 75 6.57 -10.68 -25.67
C PRO A 75 7.30 -9.39 -26.08
N SER A 76 7.32 -8.42 -25.18
CA SER A 76 8.03 -7.15 -25.35
C SER A 76 9.56 -7.36 -25.39
N TRP A 77 10.31 -6.28 -25.54
CA TRP A 77 11.77 -6.31 -25.43
C TRP A 77 12.27 -6.80 -24.06
N ARG A 78 11.39 -6.81 -23.03
CA ARG A 78 11.62 -7.34 -21.68
C ARG A 78 11.39 -8.86 -21.60
N GLY A 79 10.83 -9.48 -22.65
CA GLY A 79 10.42 -10.89 -22.66
C GLY A 79 9.09 -11.17 -21.95
N GLU A 80 8.31 -10.13 -21.63
CA GLU A 80 7.02 -10.19 -20.92
C GLU A 80 5.87 -9.84 -21.86
N LEU A 81 4.69 -10.43 -21.63
CA LEU A 81 3.43 -10.02 -22.26
C LEU A 81 2.88 -8.83 -21.48
N GLU A 82 2.84 -7.68 -22.11
CA GLU A 82 2.48 -6.43 -21.45
C GLU A 82 0.99 -6.11 -21.62
N ILE A 83 0.31 -5.75 -20.55
CA ILE A 83 -1.08 -5.29 -20.65
C ILE A 83 -1.20 -4.00 -21.47
N THR A 84 -0.18 -3.16 -21.44
CA THR A 84 -0.08 -1.95 -22.26
C THR A 84 -0.14 -2.25 -23.74
N ASP A 85 0.51 -3.32 -24.19
CA ASP A 85 0.48 -3.76 -25.60
C ASP A 85 -0.90 -4.30 -25.99
N ALA A 86 -1.59 -5.00 -25.07
CA ALA A 86 -2.96 -5.46 -25.31
C ALA A 86 -3.94 -4.28 -25.42
N ILE A 87 -3.79 -3.27 -24.59
CA ILE A 87 -4.60 -2.05 -24.66
C ILE A 87 -4.27 -1.25 -25.95
N GLN A 88 -2.99 -1.15 -26.30
CA GLN A 88 -2.55 -0.54 -27.56
C GLN A 88 -3.16 -1.24 -28.76
N TRP A 89 -3.20 -2.57 -28.77
CA TRP A 89 -3.85 -3.36 -29.81
C TRP A 89 -5.34 -3.01 -29.96
N LEU A 90 -6.07 -2.83 -28.83
CA LEU A 90 -7.47 -2.39 -28.87
C LEU A 90 -7.61 -1.01 -29.56
N VAL A 91 -6.75 -0.05 -29.20
CA VAL A 91 -6.72 1.28 -29.82
C VAL A 91 -6.47 1.18 -31.33
N GLU A 92 -5.48 0.41 -31.77
CA GLU A 92 -5.12 0.21 -33.18
C GLU A 92 -6.22 -0.47 -34.01
N LYS A 93 -7.03 -1.32 -33.36
CA LYS A 93 -8.19 -1.95 -33.98
C LYS A 93 -9.45 -1.08 -34.01
N GLY A 94 -9.36 0.13 -33.46
CA GLY A 94 -10.47 1.09 -33.44
C GLY A 94 -11.51 0.82 -32.36
N HIS A 95 -11.18 0.00 -31.37
CA HIS A 95 -12.02 -0.20 -30.20
C HIS A 95 -12.05 1.04 -29.32
N ALA A 96 -13.18 1.30 -28.69
CA ALA A 96 -13.37 2.47 -27.80
C ALA A 96 -12.66 2.25 -26.46
N VAL A 97 -11.45 2.78 -26.31
CA VAL A 97 -10.69 2.78 -25.06
C VAL A 97 -10.80 4.14 -24.39
N HIS A 98 -11.48 4.18 -23.24
CA HIS A 98 -11.73 5.42 -22.51
C HIS A 98 -10.70 5.64 -21.39
N PRO A 99 -9.94 6.74 -21.38
CA PRO A 99 -9.07 7.10 -20.29
C PRO A 99 -9.83 7.83 -19.18
N TYR A 100 -9.59 7.47 -17.94
CA TYR A 100 -9.97 8.24 -16.76
C TYR A 100 -8.71 8.76 -16.07
N VAL A 101 -8.53 10.06 -16.01
CA VAL A 101 -7.37 10.66 -15.33
C VAL A 101 -7.72 10.89 -13.86
N HIS A 102 -7.10 10.11 -12.98
CA HIS A 102 -7.19 10.27 -11.54
C HIS A 102 -6.34 11.47 -11.10
N ARG A 103 -6.92 12.35 -10.27
CA ARG A 103 -6.27 13.56 -9.76
C ARG A 103 -6.00 13.55 -8.26
N GLY A 104 -6.19 12.40 -7.60
CA GLY A 104 -5.86 12.20 -6.19
C GLY A 104 -4.42 11.71 -6.01
N TRP A 105 -4.07 11.44 -4.76
CA TRP A 105 -2.82 10.74 -4.48
C TRP A 105 -2.88 9.31 -5.02
N TRP A 106 -1.76 8.84 -5.50
CA TRP A 106 -1.55 7.47 -5.95
C TRP A 106 -0.13 7.05 -5.62
N ILE A 107 0.04 5.85 -5.09
CA ILE A 107 1.33 5.25 -4.76
C ILE A 107 1.35 3.84 -5.32
N ASP A 108 2.42 3.53 -6.06
CA ASP A 108 2.75 2.16 -6.45
C ASP A 108 3.45 1.47 -5.27
N THR A 109 2.79 0.47 -4.67
CA THR A 109 3.30 -0.26 -3.51
C THR A 109 4.24 -1.41 -3.90
N GLY A 110 5.03 -1.22 -4.93
CA GLY A 110 5.96 -2.22 -5.45
C GLY A 110 7.19 -2.47 -4.57
N LYS A 111 7.51 -1.56 -3.66
CA LYS A 111 8.64 -1.68 -2.73
C LYS A 111 8.16 -1.59 -1.28
N PRO A 112 8.90 -2.18 -0.32
CA PRO A 112 8.54 -2.09 1.10
C PRO A 112 8.37 -0.66 1.61
N ILE A 113 9.21 0.27 1.20
CA ILE A 113 9.13 1.69 1.62
C ILE A 113 7.83 2.33 1.13
N ASP A 114 7.37 2.02 -0.07
CA ASP A 114 6.15 2.57 -0.64
C ASP A 114 4.91 2.17 0.19
N MET A 115 4.98 1.03 0.90
CA MET A 115 3.93 0.59 1.83
C MET A 115 3.84 1.51 3.05
N LEU A 116 4.97 2.01 3.56
CA LEU A 116 4.98 2.98 4.66
C LEU A 116 4.45 4.33 4.21
N ASP A 117 4.86 4.80 3.03
CA ASP A 117 4.33 6.04 2.45
C ASP A 117 2.81 5.97 2.23
N ALA A 118 2.31 4.83 1.74
CA ALA A 118 0.88 4.61 1.58
C ALA A 118 0.14 4.58 2.94
N ASN A 119 0.75 3.96 3.96
CA ASN A 119 0.24 3.94 5.32
C ASN A 119 0.10 5.35 5.91
N ASP A 120 1.06 6.22 5.66
CA ASP A 120 1.05 7.61 6.12
C ASP A 120 -0.17 8.36 5.57
N HIS A 121 -0.41 8.27 4.26
CA HIS A 121 -1.57 8.88 3.63
C HIS A 121 -2.89 8.34 4.19
N VAL A 122 -3.00 7.03 4.38
CA VAL A 122 -4.22 6.42 4.94
C VAL A 122 -4.45 6.87 6.38
N LEU A 123 -3.39 6.93 7.20
CA LEU A 123 -3.49 7.33 8.60
C LEU A 123 -3.82 8.82 8.76
N GLU A 124 -3.39 9.69 7.85
CA GLU A 124 -3.75 11.12 7.86
C GLU A 124 -5.26 11.35 7.67
N GLU A 125 -5.92 10.49 6.91
CA GLU A 125 -7.37 10.56 6.66
C GLU A 125 -8.20 9.91 7.78
N LEU A 126 -7.58 9.14 8.70
CA LEU A 126 -8.28 8.45 9.78
C LEU A 126 -8.89 9.42 10.80
N SER A 127 -10.16 9.22 11.09
CA SER A 127 -10.84 9.95 12.15
C SER A 127 -10.48 9.39 13.53
N HIS A 128 -10.37 10.28 14.52
CA HIS A 128 -10.23 9.86 15.92
C HIS A 128 -11.43 9.03 16.38
N ARG A 129 -11.17 7.82 16.89
CA ARG A 129 -12.20 6.95 17.46
C ARG A 129 -11.58 6.05 18.52
N VAL A 130 -12.28 5.89 19.63
CA VAL A 130 -11.89 5.03 20.74
C VAL A 130 -13.05 4.09 21.08
N ASP A 131 -12.99 2.86 20.56
CA ASP A 131 -13.94 1.78 20.84
C ASP A 131 -13.35 0.74 21.79
N GLY A 132 -12.04 0.82 22.07
CA GLY A 132 -11.30 -0.03 22.98
C GLY A 132 -11.14 0.55 24.37
N PHE A 133 -10.29 -0.06 25.18
CA PHE A 133 -9.99 0.35 26.55
C PHE A 133 -8.68 1.14 26.62
N ILE A 134 -8.69 2.26 27.32
CA ILE A 134 -7.50 3.06 27.67
C ILE A 134 -7.53 3.28 29.17
N ASP A 135 -6.47 2.89 29.89
CA ASP A 135 -6.36 3.12 31.32
C ASP A 135 -6.05 4.59 31.66
N ARG A 136 -5.99 4.91 32.95
CA ARG A 136 -5.79 6.30 33.41
C ARG A 136 -4.35 6.77 33.33
N GLU A 137 -3.41 5.88 33.28
CA GLU A 137 -1.97 6.12 33.22
C GLU A 137 -1.52 6.37 31.77
N SER A 138 -2.32 5.95 30.80
CA SER A 138 -2.01 6.08 29.37
C SER A 138 -2.31 7.50 28.84
N ARG A 139 -1.55 7.88 27.82
CA ARG A 139 -1.74 9.12 27.06
C ARG A 139 -1.91 8.83 25.60
N VAL A 140 -3.09 9.14 25.06
CA VAL A 140 -3.44 8.86 23.65
C VAL A 140 -3.82 10.17 22.95
N ASP A 141 -3.18 10.47 21.83
CA ASP A 141 -3.42 11.69 21.06
C ASP A 141 -4.77 11.65 20.32
N LYS A 142 -5.24 12.87 19.91
CA LYS A 142 -6.52 13.03 19.19
C LYS A 142 -6.52 12.45 17.75
N ARG A 143 -5.36 12.10 17.19
CA ARG A 143 -5.26 11.48 15.85
C ARG A 143 -4.95 9.99 15.97
N VAL A 144 -5.61 9.31 16.92
CA VAL A 144 -5.44 7.87 17.15
C VAL A 144 -6.81 7.20 17.06
N THR A 145 -6.85 6.07 16.38
CA THR A 145 -7.99 5.15 16.39
C THR A 145 -7.63 3.95 17.26
N VAL A 146 -8.47 3.64 18.26
CA VAL A 146 -8.37 2.43 19.09
C VAL A 146 -9.62 1.59 18.84
N GLU A 147 -9.46 0.47 18.18
CA GLU A 147 -10.59 -0.39 17.78
C GLU A 147 -11.13 -1.25 18.92
N ALA A 148 -12.31 -1.82 18.70
CA ALA A 148 -13.03 -2.61 19.69
C ALA A 148 -12.19 -3.79 20.24
N GLY A 149 -12.16 -3.92 21.57
CA GLY A 149 -11.40 -4.96 22.26
C GLY A 149 -9.90 -4.72 22.30
N ALA A 150 -9.39 -3.63 21.73
CA ALA A 150 -8.00 -3.22 21.94
C ALA A 150 -7.81 -2.59 23.32
N GLU A 151 -6.64 -2.78 23.90
CA GLU A 151 -6.29 -2.31 25.24
C GLU A 151 -4.98 -1.50 25.19
N VAL A 152 -5.00 -0.31 25.78
CA VAL A 152 -3.82 0.56 25.97
C VAL A 152 -3.62 0.77 27.46
N ILE A 153 -2.51 0.24 28.00
CA ILE A 153 -2.24 0.16 29.43
C ILE A 153 -0.87 0.76 29.71
N ASN A 154 -0.79 1.76 30.61
CA ASN A 154 0.43 2.46 31.02
C ASN A 154 1.33 2.82 29.83
N SER A 155 0.73 3.37 28.77
CA SER A 155 1.39 3.55 27.48
C SER A 155 1.15 4.95 26.90
N VAL A 156 2.01 5.33 25.96
CA VAL A 156 1.87 6.59 25.23
C VAL A 156 1.66 6.26 23.75
N VAL A 157 0.56 6.77 23.18
CA VAL A 157 0.26 6.62 21.75
C VAL A 157 0.16 8.00 21.10
N ARG A 158 1.06 8.28 20.17
CA ARG A 158 1.09 9.50 19.37
C ARG A 158 0.49 9.23 17.99
N GLY A 159 -0.34 10.16 17.54
CA GLY A 159 -0.99 10.06 16.24
C GLY A 159 -0.30 10.84 15.11
N PRO A 160 -0.61 10.52 13.86
CA PRO A 160 -1.67 9.58 13.48
C PRO A 160 -1.26 8.11 13.69
N ALA A 161 -2.15 7.29 14.27
CA ALA A 161 -1.90 5.87 14.51
C ALA A 161 -3.21 5.07 14.66
N ILE A 162 -3.15 3.78 14.40
CA ILE A 162 -4.26 2.87 14.65
C ILE A 162 -3.82 1.68 15.51
N ILE A 163 -4.62 1.36 16.53
CA ILE A 163 -4.50 0.16 17.36
C ILE A 163 -5.67 -0.74 17.00
N GLY A 164 -5.39 -1.82 16.28
CA GLY A 164 -6.37 -2.73 15.72
C GLY A 164 -7.05 -3.61 16.75
N LYS A 165 -8.17 -4.18 16.34
CA LYS A 165 -9.08 -4.99 17.17
C LYS A 165 -8.35 -6.06 17.99
N GLY A 166 -8.63 -6.11 19.29
CA GLY A 166 -8.09 -7.15 20.20
C GLY A 166 -6.59 -7.03 20.47
N SER A 167 -5.93 -5.96 20.02
CA SER A 167 -4.51 -5.75 20.27
C SER A 167 -4.26 -5.16 21.66
N GLN A 168 -3.10 -5.46 22.21
CA GLN A 168 -2.68 -5.00 23.53
C GLN A 168 -1.37 -4.20 23.43
N VAL A 169 -1.39 -2.97 23.94
CA VAL A 169 -0.23 -2.09 24.06
C VAL A 169 0.00 -1.83 25.56
N VAL A 170 1.09 -2.37 26.11
CA VAL A 170 1.36 -2.37 27.55
C VAL A 170 2.76 -1.83 27.83
N ASN A 171 2.88 -0.86 28.75
CA ASN A 171 4.16 -0.25 29.14
C ASN A 171 5.00 0.19 27.93
N SER A 172 4.38 0.78 26.91
CA SER A 172 4.97 0.93 25.59
C SER A 172 4.75 2.34 25.02
N TYR A 173 5.53 2.67 23.99
CA TYR A 173 5.35 3.87 23.20
C TYR A 173 5.03 3.50 21.75
N ILE A 174 3.93 4.05 21.24
CA ILE A 174 3.57 3.99 19.83
C ILE A 174 3.67 5.39 19.27
N GLY A 175 4.57 5.59 18.31
CA GLY A 175 4.80 6.86 17.64
C GLY A 175 3.87 7.09 16.44
N PRO A 176 3.98 8.28 15.82
CA PRO A 176 3.17 8.63 14.66
C PRO A 176 3.36 7.65 13.48
N PHE A 177 2.37 7.63 12.60
CA PHE A 177 2.35 6.85 11.38
C PHE A 177 2.55 5.35 11.61
N THR A 178 1.99 4.84 12.73
CA THR A 178 2.09 3.44 13.09
C THR A 178 0.74 2.74 12.99
N SER A 179 0.70 1.66 12.22
CA SER A 179 -0.45 0.78 12.09
C SER A 179 -0.22 -0.53 12.83
N ILE A 180 -0.93 -0.73 13.92
CA ILE A 180 -1.01 -2.01 14.63
C ILE A 180 -2.28 -2.72 14.21
N TYR A 181 -2.14 -3.90 13.57
CA TYR A 181 -3.29 -4.67 13.08
C TYR A 181 -3.94 -5.50 14.21
N HIS A 182 -4.72 -6.53 13.88
CA HIS A 182 -5.53 -7.26 14.84
C HIS A 182 -4.72 -8.23 15.73
N ASN A 183 -5.11 -8.37 17.02
CA ASN A 183 -4.54 -9.33 17.95
C ASN A 183 -3.01 -9.24 18.11
N VAL A 184 -2.46 -8.04 17.97
CA VAL A 184 -1.03 -7.79 18.18
C VAL A 184 -0.78 -7.49 19.65
N ARG A 185 0.33 -7.98 20.22
CA ARG A 185 0.79 -7.63 21.56
C ARG A 185 2.10 -6.88 21.48
N ILE A 186 2.11 -5.65 22.00
CA ILE A 186 3.32 -4.84 22.19
C ILE A 186 3.48 -4.58 23.68
N GLU A 187 4.62 -4.98 24.24
CA GLU A 187 4.90 -4.83 25.65
C GLU A 187 6.34 -4.39 25.88
N GLY A 188 6.55 -3.38 26.76
CA GLY A 188 7.87 -2.89 27.13
C GLY A 188 8.72 -2.43 25.93
N SER A 189 8.09 -1.89 24.88
CA SER A 189 8.74 -1.61 23.61
C SER A 189 8.30 -0.27 23.02
N GLU A 190 9.14 0.30 22.15
CA GLU A 190 8.82 1.52 21.42
C GLU A 190 8.79 1.24 19.92
N ILE A 191 7.76 1.74 19.23
CA ILE A 191 7.62 1.61 17.79
C ILE A 191 7.02 2.87 17.16
N GLU A 192 7.53 3.27 16.00
CA GLU A 192 6.99 4.39 15.22
C GLU A 192 7.14 4.16 13.72
N HIS A 193 6.37 4.89 12.91
CA HIS A 193 6.40 4.84 11.44
C HIS A 193 6.53 3.41 10.92
N SER A 194 5.63 2.53 11.35
CA SER A 194 5.76 1.09 11.11
C SER A 194 4.40 0.43 10.93
N ILE A 195 4.37 -0.69 10.22
CA ILE A 195 3.19 -1.54 10.07
C ILE A 195 3.46 -2.88 10.76
N VAL A 196 2.57 -3.26 11.69
CA VAL A 196 2.62 -4.55 12.38
C VAL A 196 1.36 -5.35 12.04
N LEU A 197 1.53 -6.46 11.34
CA LEU A 197 0.41 -7.32 10.94
C LEU A 197 -0.03 -8.26 12.06
N GLU A 198 -1.19 -8.87 11.85
CA GLU A 198 -1.95 -9.61 12.85
C GLU A 198 -1.19 -10.74 13.56
N ASN A 199 -1.60 -10.99 14.81
CA ASN A 199 -1.11 -12.05 15.70
C ASN A 199 0.38 -11.95 16.03
N SER A 200 1.00 -10.79 15.82
CA SER A 200 2.43 -10.59 16.10
C SER A 200 2.65 -10.15 17.55
N ARG A 201 3.83 -10.43 18.09
CA ARG A 201 4.21 -10.13 19.46
C ARG A 201 5.57 -9.41 19.46
N ILE A 202 5.64 -8.25 20.11
CA ILE A 202 6.85 -7.45 20.27
C ILE A 202 7.03 -7.20 21.76
N ILE A 203 8.04 -7.84 22.36
CA ILE A 203 8.18 -7.89 23.81
C ILE A 203 9.58 -7.49 24.25
N ASP A 204 9.68 -6.48 25.12
CA ASP A 204 10.91 -6.02 25.80
C ASP A 204 12.04 -5.68 24.81
N ILE A 205 11.73 -5.00 23.73
CA ILE A 205 12.72 -4.52 22.75
C ILE A 205 13.36 -3.22 23.27
N PRO A 206 14.67 -3.23 23.53
CA PRO A 206 15.32 -2.14 24.26
C PRO A 206 15.50 -0.87 23.43
N LYS A 207 15.46 -0.97 22.11
CA LYS A 207 15.58 0.18 21.19
C LYS A 207 14.29 0.34 20.42
N ARG A 208 14.01 1.60 20.04
CA ARG A 208 12.83 1.89 19.22
C ARG A 208 12.91 1.20 17.88
N ILE A 209 11.82 0.57 17.48
CA ILE A 209 11.60 0.07 16.14
C ILE A 209 11.05 1.22 15.30
N ALA A 210 11.66 1.51 14.17
CA ALA A 210 11.22 2.55 13.25
C ALA A 210 11.28 2.06 11.80
N ASP A 211 10.51 2.70 10.92
CA ASP A 211 10.53 2.46 9.47
C ASP A 211 10.39 0.98 9.09
N SER A 212 9.53 0.24 9.82
CA SER A 212 9.55 -1.23 9.79
C SER A 212 8.23 -1.83 9.32
N LEU A 213 8.35 -2.91 8.54
CA LEU A 213 7.23 -3.78 8.17
C LEU A 213 7.36 -5.11 8.90
N ILE A 214 6.44 -5.41 9.80
CA ILE A 214 6.42 -6.64 10.59
C ILE A 214 5.25 -7.50 10.11
N GLY A 215 5.57 -8.67 9.57
CA GLY A 215 4.62 -9.61 8.99
C GLY A 215 3.69 -10.24 10.02
N ARG A 216 2.86 -11.19 9.55
CA ARG A 216 1.91 -11.93 10.39
C ARG A 216 2.62 -12.95 11.27
N ASN A 217 2.08 -13.18 12.48
CA ASN A 217 2.56 -14.22 13.41
C ASN A 217 4.05 -14.09 13.76
N VAL A 218 4.62 -12.87 13.68
CA VAL A 218 6.01 -12.62 14.07
C VAL A 218 6.12 -12.52 15.57
N THR A 219 7.17 -13.13 16.13
CA THR A 219 7.55 -12.94 17.53
C THR A 219 8.92 -12.27 17.57
N LEU A 220 8.95 -11.05 18.11
CA LEU A 220 10.17 -10.29 18.34
C LEU A 220 10.32 -10.08 19.85
N GLY A 221 11.43 -10.51 20.42
CA GLY A 221 11.66 -10.44 21.86
C GLY A 221 13.12 -10.68 22.22
N ARG A 222 13.47 -10.38 23.45
CA ARG A 222 14.82 -10.67 23.97
C ARG A 222 15.01 -12.17 24.17
N SER A 223 16.16 -12.69 23.78
CA SER A 223 16.57 -14.03 24.17
C SER A 223 16.92 -14.06 25.67
N PRO A 224 16.26 -14.88 26.50
CA PRO A 224 16.55 -14.97 27.92
C PRO A 224 17.82 -15.79 28.22
N ILE A 225 18.39 -16.44 27.23
CA ILE A 225 19.48 -17.42 27.39
C ILE A 225 20.84 -16.77 27.09
N ARG A 226 21.84 -17.05 27.92
CA ARG A 226 23.23 -16.66 27.65
C ARG A 226 24.02 -17.80 26.97
N PRO A 227 24.97 -17.51 26.06
CA PRO A 227 25.35 -16.18 25.60
C PRO A 227 24.23 -15.50 24.82
N THR A 228 24.20 -14.16 24.91
CA THR A 228 23.25 -13.37 24.12
C THR A 228 23.61 -13.47 22.65
N ALA A 229 22.68 -13.87 21.83
CA ALA A 229 22.83 -13.98 20.38
C ALA A 229 21.56 -13.53 19.68
N HIS A 230 21.71 -12.96 18.50
CA HIS A 230 20.56 -12.77 17.61
C HIS A 230 20.22 -14.12 16.98
N LYS A 231 18.98 -14.60 17.19
CA LYS A 231 18.45 -15.76 16.51
C LYS A 231 17.37 -15.30 15.55
N LEU A 232 17.67 -15.35 14.27
CA LEU A 232 16.82 -14.82 13.22
C LEU A 232 16.30 -15.96 12.33
N THR A 233 15.04 -15.90 11.98
CA THR A 233 14.43 -16.67 10.90
C THR A 233 13.81 -15.65 9.96
N LEU A 234 14.46 -15.41 8.82
CA LEU A 234 14.09 -14.36 7.88
C LEU A 234 13.55 -15.00 6.60
N GLY A 235 12.62 -14.31 5.96
CA GLY A 235 12.10 -14.65 4.64
C GLY A 235 12.89 -13.96 3.53
N ASP A 236 12.41 -14.14 2.30
CA ASP A 236 12.97 -13.47 1.13
C ASP A 236 12.81 -11.94 1.22
N TYR A 237 13.78 -11.21 0.69
CA TYR A 237 13.81 -9.73 0.68
C TYR A 237 13.79 -9.07 2.06
N SER A 238 14.20 -9.78 3.12
CA SER A 238 14.33 -9.19 4.44
C SER A 238 15.53 -8.25 4.51
N ASP A 239 15.33 -7.06 5.08
CA ASP A 239 16.38 -6.11 5.46
C ASP A 239 16.29 -5.90 6.98
N VAL A 240 17.41 -6.09 7.69
CA VAL A 240 17.45 -6.06 9.16
C VAL A 240 18.63 -5.26 9.64
N GLY A 241 18.37 -4.08 10.22
CA GLY A 241 19.37 -3.29 10.93
C GLY A 241 19.55 -3.76 12.37
N LEU A 242 20.71 -4.24 12.72
CA LEU A 242 21.08 -4.61 14.11
C LEU A 242 22.08 -3.59 14.66
N LEU A 243 21.81 -3.07 15.88
CA LEU A 243 22.66 -2.15 16.63
C LEU A 243 23.10 -2.76 17.96
#